data_05ce3416c8ac9b0deeab5ebf51d8d3db
#
_entry.id   05ce3416c8ac9b0deeab5ebf51d8d3db
#
_cell.length_a   1.000
_cell.length_b   1.000
_cell.length_c   1.000
_cell.angle_alpha   90.00
_cell.angle_beta   90.00
_cell.angle_gamma   90.00
#
_symmetry.space_group_name_H-M   'P 1'
#
loop_
_entity.id
_entity.type
_entity.pdbx_description
1 polymer ?
#
loop_
_entity_poly.entity_id
_entity_poly.type
_entity_poly.pdbx_seq_one_letter_code
_entity_poly.pdbx_strand_id
1 'polypeptide(L)'
;SERCIRDSANGYWDPSCFQYGEVLGGLTFGMTKSERLLTRDSTMNHCMMFCGVNLDENGTANRWKIENSWGEESGQKGYYIGSEKWFQANVYQVTVRKSLLSDAQRALLAQEPLPMKLWDPLA
;
A
#
# COMPACT_ATOMS: atom_id res chain seq x y z
N SER A 1 2.76 -4.53 -5.37
CA SER A 1 3.21 -4.99 -6.68
C SER A 1 2.23 -4.53 -7.76
N GLU A 2 2.71 -4.33 -8.97
CA GLU A 2 1.88 -3.87 -10.13
C GLU A 2 0.65 -4.75 -10.38
N ARG A 3 0.69 -6.04 -10.04
CA ARG A 3 -0.47 -6.95 -10.20
C ARG A 3 -1.69 -6.49 -9.42
N CYS A 4 -1.52 -6.04 -8.18
CA CYS A 4 -2.64 -5.59 -7.35
C CYS A 4 -3.28 -4.29 -7.84
N ILE A 5 -2.62 -3.57 -8.74
CA ILE A 5 -3.07 -2.27 -9.23
C ILE A 5 -3.67 -2.39 -10.64
N ARG A 6 -3.16 -3.29 -11.49
CA ARG A 6 -3.60 -3.43 -12.89
C ARG A 6 -4.96 -4.07 -13.09
N ASP A 7 -5.40 -4.92 -12.17
CA ASP A 7 -6.55 -5.80 -12.41
C ASP A 7 -7.90 -5.24 -11.95
N SER A 8 -7.97 -3.99 -11.50
CA SER A 8 -9.22 -3.41 -11.05
C SER A 8 -9.83 -2.44 -12.07
N ALA A 9 -10.44 -2.99 -13.11
CA ALA A 9 -11.27 -2.20 -14.03
C ALA A 9 -12.33 -1.34 -13.32
N ASN A 10 -12.71 -1.73 -12.09
CA ASN A 10 -13.76 -1.09 -11.29
C ASN A 10 -13.23 -0.04 -10.28
N GLY A 11 -11.92 0.21 -10.21
CA GLY A 11 -11.34 1.19 -9.30
C GLY A 11 -11.33 0.77 -7.82
N TYR A 12 -11.41 -0.54 -7.51
CA TYR A 12 -11.36 -1.07 -6.15
C TYR A 12 -10.23 -2.08 -5.98
N TRP A 13 -9.43 -1.92 -4.92
CA TRP A 13 -8.29 -2.76 -4.59
C TRP A 13 -8.47 -3.43 -3.24
N ASP A 14 -8.56 -4.75 -3.27
CA ASP A 14 -8.61 -5.61 -2.09
C ASP A 14 -7.91 -6.94 -2.39
N PRO A 15 -7.08 -7.46 -1.48
CA PRO A 15 -6.45 -8.76 -1.67
C PRO A 15 -7.43 -9.91 -1.86
N SER A 16 -8.63 -9.81 -1.30
CA SER A 16 -9.68 -10.83 -1.43
C SER A 16 -10.30 -10.92 -2.82
N CYS A 17 -10.05 -9.94 -3.71
CA CYS A 17 -10.48 -10.01 -5.11
C CYS A 17 -9.71 -11.07 -5.92
N PHE A 18 -8.62 -11.62 -5.36
CA PHE A 18 -7.74 -12.59 -6.02
C PHE A 18 -7.67 -13.89 -5.21
N GLN A 19 -8.60 -14.79 -5.44
CA GLN A 19 -8.69 -16.08 -4.76
C GLN A 19 -7.90 -17.18 -5.49
N TYR A 20 -6.66 -16.89 -5.85
CA TYR A 20 -5.81 -17.85 -6.55
C TYR A 20 -5.62 -19.17 -5.80
N GLY A 21 -5.65 -19.14 -4.47
CA GLY A 21 -5.56 -20.34 -3.64
C GLY A 21 -6.69 -21.33 -3.90
N GLU A 22 -7.91 -20.85 -4.05
CA GLU A 22 -9.09 -21.70 -4.33
C GLU A 22 -9.02 -22.28 -5.75
N VAL A 23 -8.66 -21.45 -6.73
CA VAL A 23 -8.54 -21.85 -8.14
C VAL A 23 -7.41 -22.88 -8.35
N LEU A 24 -6.35 -22.80 -7.55
CA LEU A 24 -5.17 -23.68 -7.64
C LEU A 24 -5.21 -24.82 -6.63
N GLY A 25 -6.39 -25.28 -6.23
CA GLY A 25 -6.53 -26.49 -5.42
C GLY A 25 -6.16 -26.33 -3.94
N GLY A 26 -6.34 -25.15 -3.38
CA GLY A 26 -6.11 -24.89 -1.95
C GLY A 26 -4.67 -24.48 -1.61
N LEU A 27 -3.88 -24.04 -2.59
CA LEU A 27 -2.54 -23.51 -2.33
C LEU A 27 -2.61 -22.24 -1.48
N THR A 28 -1.81 -22.15 -0.43
CA THR A 28 -1.67 -20.98 0.41
C THR A 28 -0.51 -20.12 -0.07
N PHE A 29 -0.79 -18.88 -0.44
CA PHE A 29 0.21 -17.86 -0.74
C PHE A 29 0.48 -17.07 0.54
N GLY A 30 1.33 -17.64 1.41
CA GLY A 30 1.47 -17.20 2.79
C GLY A 30 2.63 -16.25 3.09
N MET A 31 3.25 -15.62 2.09
CA MET A 31 4.33 -14.66 2.36
C MET A 31 3.83 -13.41 3.06
N THR A 32 4.49 -13.05 4.15
CA THR A 32 4.30 -11.78 4.84
C THR A 32 4.77 -10.61 3.94
N LYS A 33 4.38 -9.39 4.30
CA LYS A 33 4.84 -8.17 3.62
C LYS A 33 6.38 -8.07 3.60
N SER A 34 7.03 -8.43 4.70
CA SER A 34 8.49 -8.44 4.82
C SER A 34 9.12 -9.48 3.89
N GLU A 35 8.62 -10.71 3.88
CA GLU A 35 9.13 -11.77 3.01
C GLU A 35 8.98 -11.41 1.53
N ARG A 36 7.85 -10.81 1.13
CA ARG A 36 7.66 -10.34 -0.25
C ARG A 36 8.66 -9.26 -0.67
N LEU A 37 9.05 -8.37 0.26
CA LEU A 37 10.13 -7.41 0.00
C LEU A 37 11.48 -8.10 -0.15
N LEU A 38 11.83 -8.99 0.78
CA LEU A 38 13.10 -9.71 0.78
C LEU A 38 13.28 -10.57 -0.46
N THR A 39 12.22 -11.21 -0.92
CA THR A 39 12.24 -12.05 -2.15
C THR A 39 12.07 -11.23 -3.43
N ARG A 40 11.87 -9.91 -3.33
CA ARG A 40 11.58 -9.00 -4.46
C ARG A 40 10.29 -9.35 -5.22
N ASP A 41 9.38 -10.11 -4.60
CA ASP A 41 8.02 -10.30 -5.11
C ASP A 41 7.23 -8.99 -5.08
N SER A 42 7.59 -8.11 -4.15
CA SER A 42 7.02 -6.76 -4.04
C SER A 42 8.13 -5.72 -3.90
N THR A 43 7.98 -4.59 -4.58
CA THR A 43 8.93 -3.47 -4.55
C THR A 43 8.17 -2.15 -4.46
N MET A 44 8.83 -1.09 -3.96
CA MET A 44 8.34 0.28 -4.03
C MET A 44 8.58 0.84 -5.42
N ASN A 45 7.60 0.75 -6.29
CA ASN A 45 7.73 1.12 -7.71
C ASN A 45 6.70 2.15 -8.18
N HIS A 46 5.78 2.58 -7.31
CA HIS A 46 4.71 3.50 -7.69
C HIS A 46 4.32 4.40 -6.54
N CYS A 47 4.12 5.68 -6.83
CA CYS A 47 3.71 6.70 -5.87
C CYS A 47 2.32 7.23 -6.23
N MET A 48 1.44 7.33 -5.23
CA MET A 48 0.06 7.80 -5.41
C MET A 48 -0.33 8.74 -4.27
N MET A 49 -1.37 9.55 -4.51
CA MET A 49 -1.89 10.48 -3.52
C MET A 49 -3.06 9.86 -2.74
N PHE A 50 -2.95 9.81 -1.41
CA PHE A 50 -4.08 9.50 -0.55
C PHE A 50 -4.91 10.75 -0.33
N CYS A 51 -6.16 10.77 -0.84
CA CYS A 51 -7.06 11.94 -0.83
C CYS A 51 -8.14 11.84 0.23
N GLY A 52 -8.36 10.66 0.81
CA GLY A 52 -9.39 10.47 1.81
C GLY A 52 -9.30 9.12 2.51
N VAL A 53 -9.93 9.04 3.66
CA VAL A 53 -10.06 7.83 4.46
C VAL A 53 -11.50 7.70 4.94
N ASN A 54 -12.02 6.48 4.93
CA ASN A 54 -13.27 6.13 5.60
C ASN A 54 -12.93 5.44 6.93
N LEU A 55 -13.55 5.94 8.00
CA LEU A 55 -13.42 5.37 9.34
C LEU A 55 -14.68 4.59 9.70
N ASP A 56 -14.52 3.52 10.45
CA ASP A 56 -15.63 2.80 11.07
C ASP A 56 -16.15 3.53 12.31
N GLU A 57 -17.14 2.95 13.00
CA GLU A 57 -17.76 3.51 14.20
C GLU A 57 -16.78 3.69 15.36
N ASN A 58 -15.65 2.98 15.35
CA ASN A 58 -14.58 3.06 16.35
C ASN A 58 -13.46 4.03 15.96
N GLY A 59 -13.58 4.71 14.82
CA GLY A 59 -12.54 5.59 14.29
C GLY A 59 -11.39 4.86 13.60
N THR A 60 -11.55 3.57 13.28
CA THR A 60 -10.52 2.77 12.59
C THR A 60 -10.68 2.90 11.08
N ALA A 61 -9.56 3.11 10.38
CA ALA A 61 -9.57 3.17 8.93
C ALA A 61 -9.98 1.82 8.32
N ASN A 62 -10.88 1.84 7.33
CA ASN A 62 -11.31 0.65 6.62
C ASN A 62 -11.17 0.76 5.09
N ARG A 63 -11.13 1.98 4.55
CA ARG A 63 -10.95 2.25 3.12
C ARG A 63 -10.18 3.55 2.90
N TRP A 64 -9.43 3.60 1.81
CA TRP A 64 -8.61 4.72 1.41
C TRP A 64 -9.00 5.18 0.02
N LYS A 65 -9.28 6.48 -0.16
CA LYS A 65 -9.43 7.08 -1.48
C LYS A 65 -8.07 7.50 -2.00
N ILE A 66 -7.75 7.06 -3.20
CA ILE A 66 -6.42 7.19 -3.81
C ILE A 66 -6.59 7.86 -5.18
N GLU A 67 -5.82 8.91 -5.43
CA GLU A 67 -5.66 9.50 -6.75
C GLU A 67 -4.43 8.89 -7.42
N ASN A 68 -4.62 8.38 -8.63
CA ASN A 68 -3.55 7.75 -9.42
C ASN A 68 -3.20 8.62 -10.62
N SER A 69 -2.02 8.41 -11.18
CA SER A 69 -1.46 9.18 -12.30
C SER A 69 -1.78 8.61 -13.70
N TRP A 70 -2.78 7.72 -13.82
CA TRP A 70 -3.09 7.02 -15.08
C TRP A 70 -4.18 7.70 -15.92
N GLY A 71 -4.60 8.92 -15.55
CA GLY A 71 -5.63 9.68 -16.25
C GLY A 71 -7.05 9.32 -15.83
N GLU A 72 -8.00 10.12 -16.31
CA GLU A 72 -9.42 10.02 -15.94
C GLU A 72 -10.12 8.79 -16.53
N GLU A 73 -9.57 8.20 -17.58
CA GLU A 73 -10.08 6.98 -18.22
C GLU A 73 -9.89 5.73 -17.34
N SER A 74 -9.08 5.83 -16.28
CA SER A 74 -8.71 4.72 -15.42
C SER A 74 -9.42 4.82 -14.07
N GLY A 75 -9.91 3.70 -13.56
CA GLY A 75 -10.65 3.64 -12.30
C GLY A 75 -11.95 4.47 -12.34
N GLN A 76 -12.22 5.20 -11.27
CA GLN A 76 -13.35 6.14 -11.17
C GLN A 76 -12.84 7.56 -11.43
N LYS A 77 -12.69 7.95 -12.68
CA LYS A 77 -12.13 9.25 -13.11
C LYS A 77 -10.76 9.54 -12.50
N GLY A 78 -9.85 8.57 -12.58
CA GLY A 78 -8.51 8.66 -12.01
C GLY A 78 -8.40 8.28 -10.53
N TYR A 79 -9.52 8.02 -9.85
CA TYR A 79 -9.56 7.65 -8.43
C TYR A 79 -9.80 6.16 -8.24
N TYR A 80 -9.26 5.66 -7.12
CA TYR A 80 -9.37 4.27 -6.68
C TYR A 80 -9.74 4.20 -5.20
N ILE A 81 -10.33 3.09 -4.80
CA ILE A 81 -10.58 2.76 -3.40
C ILE A 81 -9.74 1.55 -3.03
N GLY A 82 -8.81 1.74 -2.10
CA GLY A 82 -8.07 0.64 -1.47
C GLY A 82 -8.70 0.24 -0.14
N SER A 83 -8.87 -1.05 0.10
CA SER A 83 -9.23 -1.52 1.44
C SER A 83 -8.08 -1.33 2.42
N GLU A 84 -8.36 -1.34 3.73
CA GLU A 84 -7.29 -1.32 4.75
C GLU A 84 -6.36 -2.52 4.63
N LYS A 85 -6.88 -3.70 4.28
CA LYS A 85 -6.05 -4.89 4.02
C LYS A 85 -5.08 -4.67 2.87
N TRP A 86 -5.55 -4.02 1.79
CA TRP A 86 -4.69 -3.65 0.67
C TRP A 86 -3.63 -2.63 1.08
N PHE A 87 -4.01 -1.60 1.85
CA PHE A 87 -3.10 -0.58 2.36
C PHE A 87 -1.98 -1.21 3.19
N GLN A 88 -2.32 -2.02 4.18
CA GLN A 88 -1.35 -2.71 5.03
C GLN A 88 -0.41 -3.63 4.24
N ALA A 89 -0.95 -4.31 3.23
CA ALA A 89 -0.17 -5.24 2.42
C ALA A 89 0.79 -4.57 1.43
N ASN A 90 0.46 -3.38 0.89
CA ASN A 90 1.14 -2.83 -0.28
C ASN A 90 1.77 -1.44 -0.08
N VAL A 91 1.41 -0.70 0.98
CA VAL A 91 1.99 0.62 1.25
C VAL A 91 3.21 0.47 2.15
N TYR A 92 4.37 0.81 1.65
CA TYR A 92 5.65 0.67 2.35
C TYR A 92 6.15 1.99 2.94
N GLN A 93 5.85 3.10 2.27
CA GLN A 93 6.32 4.42 2.66
C GLN A 93 5.20 5.45 2.46
N VAL A 94 5.12 6.41 3.37
CA VAL A 94 4.23 7.56 3.25
C VAL A 94 5.01 8.85 3.43
N THR A 95 4.71 9.85 2.61
CA THR A 95 5.25 11.20 2.74
C THR A 95 4.18 12.12 3.28
N VAL A 96 4.43 12.74 4.41
CA VAL A 96 3.50 13.67 5.07
C VAL A 96 4.19 14.96 5.45
N ARG A 97 3.41 16.03 5.62
CA ARG A 97 3.96 17.31 6.12
C ARG A 97 4.46 17.13 7.56
N LYS A 98 5.64 17.67 7.87
CA LYS A 98 6.21 17.61 9.22
C LYS A 98 5.30 18.18 10.31
N SER A 99 4.45 19.15 9.96
CA SER A 99 3.47 19.75 10.88
C SER A 99 2.37 18.79 11.34
N LEU A 100 2.15 17.69 10.62
CA LEU A 100 1.16 16.67 10.96
C LEU A 100 1.74 15.54 11.83
N LEU A 101 3.05 15.52 12.00
CA LEU A 101 3.72 14.52 12.82
C LEU A 101 3.57 14.85 14.31
N SER A 102 3.37 13.82 15.12
CA SER A 102 3.46 13.94 16.58
C SER A 102 4.87 14.29 17.03
N ASP A 103 5.03 14.78 18.26
CA ASP A 103 6.35 15.10 18.81
C ASP A 103 7.26 13.88 18.86
N ALA A 104 6.73 12.70 19.17
CA ALA A 104 7.46 11.44 19.15
C ALA A 104 7.98 11.10 17.74
N GLN A 105 7.15 11.28 16.71
CA GLN A 105 7.56 11.05 15.31
C GLN A 105 8.60 12.06 14.84
N ARG A 106 8.47 13.35 15.25
CA ARG A 106 9.49 14.38 14.97
C ARG A 106 10.82 14.07 15.64
N ALA A 107 10.80 13.56 16.85
CA ALA A 107 12.01 13.13 17.57
C ALA A 107 12.73 11.97 16.85
N LEU A 108 11.99 11.02 16.28
CA LEU A 108 12.58 9.95 15.46
C LEU A 108 13.27 10.49 14.21
N LEU A 109 12.69 11.50 13.55
CA LEU A 109 13.32 12.13 12.37
C LEU A 109 14.59 12.92 12.69
N ALA A 110 14.81 13.28 13.94
CA ALA A 110 16.02 13.97 14.40
C ALA A 110 17.17 13.00 14.73
N GLN A 111 16.91 11.69 14.77
CA GLN A 111 17.93 10.68 15.02
C GLN A 111 18.79 10.47 13.76
N GLU A 112 20.01 9.99 13.97
CA GLU A 112 20.89 9.61 12.87
C GLU A 112 20.27 8.43 12.09
N PRO A 113 20.17 8.52 10.74
CA PRO A 113 19.63 7.46 9.93
C PRO A 113 20.47 6.18 10.04
N LEU A 114 19.81 5.04 10.15
CA LEU A 114 20.48 3.75 10.07
C LEU A 114 20.96 3.53 8.63
N PRO A 115 22.27 3.30 8.40
CA PRO A 115 22.79 3.04 7.07
C PRO A 115 22.28 1.67 6.58
N MET A 116 21.59 1.68 5.46
CA MET A 116 21.12 0.46 4.81
C MET A 116 22.21 -0.13 3.91
N LYS A 117 22.26 -1.44 3.80
CA LYS A 117 23.18 -2.11 2.90
C LYS A 117 22.67 -2.00 1.46
N LEU A 118 23.58 -1.95 0.47
CA LEU A 118 23.21 -1.78 -0.95
C LEU A 118 22.26 -2.84 -1.51
N TRP A 119 22.20 -4.02 -0.90
CA TRP A 119 21.29 -5.10 -1.29
C TRP A 119 19.98 -5.12 -0.50
N ASP A 120 19.79 -4.19 0.43
CA ASP A 120 18.53 -4.07 1.15
C ASP A 120 17.42 -3.68 0.17
N PRO A 121 16.27 -4.36 0.19
CA PRO A 121 15.17 -4.05 -0.73
C PRO A 121 14.53 -2.67 -0.49
N LEU A 122 14.88 -1.98 0.59
CA LEU A 122 14.44 -0.63 0.91
C LEU A 122 15.53 0.44 0.70
N ALA A 123 16.75 0.03 0.25
CA ALA A 123 17.86 0.94 -0.02
C ALA A 123 17.61 1.79 -1.27
#